data_a5b2152350fabe3e6752790cb774e2e4
#
_entry.id   a5b2152350fabe3e6752790cb774e2e4
#
_cell.length_a   1.000
_cell.length_b   1.000
_cell.length_c   1.000
_cell.angle_alpha   90.00
_cell.angle_beta   90.00
_cell.angle_gamma   90.00
#
_symmetry.space_group_name_H-M   'P 1'
#
loop_
_entity.id
_entity.type
_entity.pdbx_description
1 polymer ?
#
loop_
_entity_poly.entity_id
_entity_poly.type
_entity_poly.pdbx_seq_one_letter_code
_entity_poly.pdbx_strand_id
1 'polypeptide(L)'
;MTEPLPTADGIVERAPDGSTTVRFDRRLRHPVERVWEALTDPDELRSWWGDTKLELVEGGLFQLRWRNTDENGHVATLDGTITTIDPPRLLEISADWGSTAPGQPGTRTHLTWELEPDGDHTLLHFTNKLDAPTQDVRTAAGWHLHLDALATILAGGEVDIAHPDDLFAPLQQAYTEKYGAPPEPG
;
A
#
# COMPACT_ATOMS: atom_id res chain seq x y z
N MET A 1 17.54 15.77 18.58
CA MET A 1 16.18 15.39 18.14
C MET A 1 16.14 15.56 16.63
N THR A 2 16.05 14.47 15.89
CA THR A 2 15.94 14.55 14.43
C THR A 2 14.45 14.60 14.14
N GLU A 3 13.99 15.74 13.59
CA GLU A 3 12.61 15.87 13.13
C GLU A 3 12.27 14.72 12.16
N PRO A 4 11.11 14.08 12.28
CA PRO A 4 10.67 13.14 11.26
C PRO A 4 10.61 13.89 9.93
N LEU A 5 11.13 13.30 8.87
CA LEU A 5 10.98 13.86 7.52
C LEU A 5 9.47 14.01 7.26
N PRO A 6 9.00 15.15 6.73
CA PRO A 6 7.60 15.27 6.37
C PRO A 6 7.25 14.15 5.40
N THR A 7 6.25 13.34 5.75
CA THR A 7 5.72 12.32 4.85
C THR A 7 5.07 13.05 3.67
N ALA A 8 5.61 12.86 2.48
CA ALA A 8 5.04 13.49 1.30
C ALA A 8 3.64 12.89 1.05
N ASP A 9 2.66 13.76 0.85
CA ASP A 9 1.29 13.34 0.53
C ASP A 9 1.24 12.53 -0.76
N GLY A 10 0.31 11.58 -0.82
CA GLY A 10 0.01 10.86 -2.05
C GLY A 10 -0.58 11.77 -3.12
N ILE A 11 -0.33 11.42 -4.36
CA ILE A 11 -0.91 12.04 -5.55
C ILE A 11 -1.98 11.10 -6.10
N VAL A 12 -3.19 11.62 -6.34
CA VAL A 12 -4.30 10.88 -6.96
C VAL A 12 -4.54 11.43 -8.36
N GLU A 13 -4.41 10.57 -9.37
CA GLU A 13 -4.62 10.91 -10.77
C GLU A 13 -5.75 10.06 -11.35
N ARG A 14 -6.81 10.71 -11.84
CA ARG A 14 -7.98 10.07 -12.48
C ARG A 14 -7.83 10.16 -13.97
N ALA A 15 -7.84 9.03 -14.66
CA ALA A 15 -7.74 8.97 -16.11
C ALA A 15 -9.12 9.03 -16.79
N PRO A 16 -9.19 9.46 -18.07
CA PRO A 16 -10.45 9.53 -18.82
C PRO A 16 -11.13 8.17 -19.04
N ASP A 17 -10.37 7.07 -18.96
CA ASP A 17 -10.87 5.70 -19.09
C ASP A 17 -11.51 5.16 -17.80
N GLY A 18 -11.56 5.98 -16.73
CA GLY A 18 -12.12 5.62 -15.43
C GLY A 18 -11.11 4.94 -14.50
N SER A 19 -9.87 4.68 -14.94
CA SER A 19 -8.83 4.18 -14.04
C SER A 19 -8.28 5.28 -13.16
N THR A 20 -7.76 4.90 -11.99
CA THR A 20 -7.11 5.83 -11.06
C THR A 20 -5.73 5.32 -10.68
N THR A 21 -4.79 6.23 -10.58
CA THR A 21 -3.43 5.97 -10.09
C THR A 21 -3.19 6.77 -8.82
N VAL A 22 -2.74 6.08 -7.79
CA VAL A 22 -2.25 6.68 -6.54
C VAL A 22 -0.75 6.50 -6.48
N ARG A 23 0.00 7.58 -6.24
CA ARG A 23 1.46 7.58 -6.17
C ARG A 23 1.95 8.17 -4.86
N PHE A 24 3.05 7.59 -4.38
CA PHE A 24 3.81 8.09 -3.24
C PHE A 24 5.30 8.03 -3.54
N ASP A 25 6.01 9.10 -3.20
CA ASP A 25 7.45 9.14 -3.14
C ASP A 25 7.89 9.25 -1.68
N ARG A 26 8.76 8.36 -1.24
CA ARG A 26 9.26 8.32 0.14
C ARG A 26 10.78 8.23 0.14
N ARG A 27 11.42 9.03 0.95
CA ARG A 27 12.85 8.90 1.25
C ARG A 27 13.02 8.21 2.59
N LEU A 28 13.45 6.95 2.54
CA LEU A 28 13.61 6.08 3.71
C LEU A 28 15.09 6.07 4.15
N ARG A 29 15.36 6.20 5.47
CA ARG A 29 16.73 6.30 6.03
C ARG A 29 17.37 4.92 6.22
N HIS A 30 17.31 4.08 5.19
CA HIS A 30 17.85 2.73 5.19
C HIS A 30 18.35 2.37 3.79
N PRO A 31 19.39 1.49 3.67
CA PRO A 31 19.83 1.01 2.37
C PRO A 31 18.75 0.16 1.69
N VAL A 32 18.83 0.06 0.36
CA VAL A 32 17.84 -0.60 -0.49
C VAL A 32 17.54 -2.03 -0.06
N GLU A 33 18.57 -2.78 0.34
CA GLU A 33 18.45 -4.17 0.79
C GLU A 33 17.57 -4.29 2.03
N ARG A 34 17.70 -3.36 2.97
CA ARG A 34 16.88 -3.34 4.20
C ARG A 34 15.43 -2.97 3.89
N VAL A 35 15.19 -2.04 2.97
CA VAL A 35 13.85 -1.69 2.53
C VAL A 35 13.22 -2.84 1.76
N TRP A 36 13.98 -3.50 0.87
CA TRP A 36 13.54 -4.68 0.14
C TRP A 36 13.10 -5.82 1.07
N GLU A 37 13.88 -6.10 2.10
CA GLU A 37 13.54 -7.10 3.12
C GLU A 37 12.18 -6.76 3.77
N ALA A 38 11.96 -5.50 4.18
CA ALA A 38 10.69 -5.06 4.76
C ALA A 38 9.49 -5.17 3.81
N LEU A 39 9.73 -5.16 2.49
CA LEU A 39 8.69 -5.31 1.45
C LEU A 39 8.45 -6.77 1.04
N THR A 40 9.32 -7.71 1.40
CA THR A 40 9.28 -9.07 0.86
C THR A 40 9.33 -10.19 1.90
N ASP A 41 9.74 -9.88 3.13
CA ASP A 41 9.70 -10.84 4.24
C ASP A 41 8.30 -10.87 4.87
N PRO A 42 7.63 -12.05 4.98
CA PRO A 42 6.28 -12.15 5.55
C PRO A 42 6.16 -11.67 7.00
N ASP A 43 7.19 -11.88 7.83
CA ASP A 43 7.18 -11.44 9.23
C ASP A 43 7.31 -9.91 9.32
N GLU A 44 8.09 -9.29 8.45
CA GLU A 44 8.19 -7.84 8.31
C GLU A 44 6.87 -7.24 7.80
N LEU A 45 6.31 -7.79 6.70
CA LEU A 45 5.03 -7.36 6.11
C LEU A 45 3.88 -7.40 7.13
N ARG A 46 3.89 -8.39 8.00
CA ARG A 46 2.91 -8.53 9.07
C ARG A 46 2.89 -7.35 10.03
N SER A 47 4.02 -6.69 10.23
CA SER A 47 4.16 -5.60 11.19
C SER A 47 3.63 -4.26 10.70
N TRP A 48 3.54 -4.05 9.36
CA TRP A 48 3.13 -2.77 8.79
C TRP A 48 2.02 -2.87 7.73
N TRP A 49 1.77 -4.04 7.12
CA TRP A 49 0.75 -4.18 6.08
C TRP A 49 -0.30 -5.25 6.42
N GLY A 50 0.08 -6.50 6.65
CA GLY A 50 -0.83 -7.59 6.99
C GLY A 50 -0.20 -8.97 6.89
N ASP A 51 -1.01 -9.99 7.19
CA ASP A 51 -0.58 -11.38 7.07
C ASP A 51 -0.44 -11.75 5.59
N THR A 52 0.80 -12.04 5.17
CA THR A 52 1.15 -12.20 3.75
C THR A 52 1.69 -13.60 3.46
N LYS A 53 1.32 -14.13 2.30
CA LYS A 53 1.97 -15.28 1.66
C LYS A 53 2.42 -14.86 0.28
N LEU A 54 3.70 -15.05 -0.03
CA LEU A 54 4.25 -14.68 -1.33
C LEU A 54 5.34 -15.67 -1.78
N GLU A 55 5.43 -15.86 -3.08
CA GLU A 55 6.49 -16.57 -3.75
C GLU A 55 7.26 -15.58 -4.62
N LEU A 56 8.50 -15.26 -4.26
CA LEU A 56 9.32 -14.20 -4.87
C LEU A 56 9.91 -14.62 -6.23
N VAL A 57 9.01 -14.93 -7.17
CA VAL A 57 9.32 -15.25 -8.58
C VAL A 57 8.23 -14.65 -9.48
N GLU A 58 8.55 -14.39 -10.74
CA GLU A 58 7.53 -13.99 -11.72
C GLU A 58 6.47 -15.08 -11.87
N GLY A 59 5.19 -14.70 -11.83
CA GLY A 59 4.05 -15.62 -11.77
C GLY A 59 3.80 -16.23 -10.40
N GLY A 60 4.62 -15.93 -9.41
CA GLY A 60 4.50 -16.45 -8.04
C GLY A 60 3.26 -15.93 -7.31
N LEU A 61 2.80 -16.69 -6.36
CA LEU A 61 1.63 -16.36 -5.54
C LEU A 61 1.87 -15.08 -4.73
N PHE A 62 0.85 -14.24 -4.64
CA PHE A 62 0.75 -13.16 -3.67
C PHE A 62 -0.63 -13.17 -3.01
N GLN A 63 -0.67 -13.28 -1.68
CA GLN A 63 -1.89 -13.19 -0.88
C GLN A 63 -1.63 -12.33 0.35
N LEU A 64 -2.50 -11.38 0.61
CA LEU A 64 -2.47 -10.57 1.82
C LEU A 64 -3.85 -10.54 2.47
N ARG A 65 -3.86 -10.63 3.80
CA ARG A 65 -5.05 -10.48 4.63
C ARG A 65 -4.80 -9.42 5.68
N TRP A 66 -5.67 -8.41 5.70
CA TRP A 66 -5.61 -7.39 6.76
C TRP A 66 -5.94 -8.01 8.11
N ARG A 67 -5.37 -7.44 9.16
CA ARG A 67 -5.55 -7.94 10.54
C ARG A 67 -6.76 -7.35 11.25
N ASN A 68 -7.30 -6.24 10.73
CA ASN A 68 -8.56 -5.67 11.19
C ASN A 68 -9.76 -6.33 10.49
N THR A 69 -10.88 -6.38 11.20
CA THR A 69 -12.15 -6.91 10.68
C THR A 69 -13.19 -5.80 10.59
N ASP A 70 -14.16 -5.96 9.71
CA ASP A 70 -15.38 -5.17 9.75
C ASP A 70 -16.28 -5.59 10.93
N GLU A 71 -17.40 -4.91 11.11
CA GLU A 71 -18.37 -5.18 12.17
C GLU A 71 -18.99 -6.58 12.11
N ASN A 72 -18.91 -7.28 10.97
CA ASN A 72 -19.38 -8.64 10.76
C ASN A 72 -18.26 -9.70 10.85
N GLY A 73 -17.03 -9.27 11.16
CA GLY A 73 -15.87 -10.15 11.27
C GLY A 73 -15.22 -10.52 9.92
N HIS A 74 -15.59 -9.84 8.81
CA HIS A 74 -14.93 -10.06 7.52
C HIS A 74 -13.62 -9.30 7.43
N VAL A 75 -12.68 -9.87 6.70
CA VAL A 75 -11.32 -9.35 6.52
C VAL A 75 -11.15 -8.89 5.08
N ALA A 76 -10.54 -7.73 4.88
CA ALA A 76 -10.09 -7.31 3.56
C ALA A 76 -8.95 -8.22 3.07
N THR A 77 -8.93 -8.51 1.77
CA THR A 77 -7.95 -9.39 1.14
C THR A 77 -7.38 -8.77 -0.13
N LEU A 78 -6.16 -9.20 -0.47
CA LEU A 78 -5.53 -8.90 -1.74
C LEU A 78 -4.93 -10.22 -2.25
N ASP A 79 -5.51 -10.77 -3.30
CA ASP A 79 -5.15 -12.08 -3.85
C ASP A 79 -4.70 -11.94 -5.32
N GLY A 80 -3.48 -12.37 -5.63
CA GLY A 80 -2.93 -12.20 -6.97
C GLY A 80 -1.60 -12.86 -7.21
N THR A 81 -0.81 -12.27 -8.11
CA THR A 81 0.49 -12.79 -8.53
C THR A 81 1.53 -11.69 -8.64
N ILE A 82 2.78 -12.03 -8.44
CA ILE A 82 3.93 -11.20 -8.78
C ILE A 82 4.08 -11.21 -10.29
N THR A 83 3.98 -10.03 -10.92
CA THR A 83 4.08 -9.89 -12.38
C THR A 83 5.49 -9.60 -12.84
N THR A 84 6.25 -8.85 -12.05
CA THR A 84 7.65 -8.51 -12.33
C THR A 84 8.42 -8.47 -11.01
N ILE A 85 9.65 -8.99 -11.02
CA ILE A 85 10.54 -8.92 -9.86
C ILE A 85 11.99 -8.77 -10.30
N ASP A 86 12.67 -7.73 -9.81
CA ASP A 86 14.11 -7.46 -9.98
C ASP A 86 14.71 -7.04 -8.63
N PRO A 87 15.11 -8.00 -7.77
CA PRO A 87 15.65 -7.69 -6.45
C PRO A 87 16.99 -6.93 -6.52
N PRO A 88 17.21 -5.93 -5.65
CA PRO A 88 16.29 -5.37 -4.66
C PRO A 88 15.57 -4.09 -5.14
N ARG A 89 15.28 -3.93 -6.42
CA ARG A 89 14.87 -2.66 -7.06
C ARG A 89 13.42 -2.58 -7.46
N LEU A 90 12.82 -3.68 -7.90
CA LEU A 90 11.49 -3.64 -8.49
C LEU A 90 10.65 -4.84 -8.03
N LEU A 91 9.44 -4.56 -7.59
CA LEU A 91 8.40 -5.54 -7.33
C LEU A 91 7.08 -5.02 -7.90
N GLU A 92 6.49 -5.79 -8.81
CA GLU A 92 5.16 -5.52 -9.34
C GLU A 92 4.21 -6.66 -9.02
N ILE A 93 3.01 -6.30 -8.59
CA ILE A 93 1.96 -7.25 -8.19
C ILE A 93 0.67 -6.87 -8.89
N SER A 94 0.03 -7.84 -9.53
CA SER A 94 -1.35 -7.72 -10.01
C SER A 94 -2.26 -8.56 -9.15
N ALA A 95 -3.24 -7.93 -8.51
CA ALA A 95 -4.09 -8.60 -7.55
C ALA A 95 -5.54 -8.10 -7.62
N ASP A 96 -6.44 -8.89 -7.06
CA ASP A 96 -7.82 -8.50 -6.83
C ASP A 96 -8.01 -8.10 -5.38
N TRP A 97 -8.42 -6.87 -5.19
CA TRP A 97 -8.82 -6.34 -3.92
C TRP A 97 -10.21 -6.85 -3.56
N GLY A 98 -10.32 -7.55 -2.45
CA GLY A 98 -11.56 -8.23 -2.07
C GLY A 98 -11.80 -8.23 -0.56
N SER A 99 -12.72 -9.10 -0.16
CA SER A 99 -13.09 -9.33 1.23
C SER A 99 -13.48 -10.79 1.42
N THR A 100 -13.37 -11.29 2.64
CA THR A 100 -13.92 -12.61 3.00
C THR A 100 -15.45 -12.61 3.07
N ALA A 101 -16.10 -11.45 2.89
CA ALA A 101 -17.56 -11.34 2.80
C ALA A 101 -18.09 -12.05 1.53
N PRO A 102 -19.16 -12.86 1.63
CA PRO A 102 -19.72 -13.56 0.49
C PRO A 102 -20.25 -12.61 -0.59
N GLY A 103 -19.97 -12.90 -1.87
CA GLY A 103 -20.56 -12.22 -3.02
C GLY A 103 -20.05 -10.81 -3.31
N GLN A 104 -18.93 -10.41 -2.70
CA GLN A 104 -18.26 -9.16 -3.04
C GLN A 104 -17.29 -9.40 -4.21
N PRO A 105 -17.49 -8.75 -5.37
CA PRO A 105 -16.53 -8.82 -6.47
C PRO A 105 -15.23 -8.09 -6.07
N GLY A 106 -14.11 -8.68 -6.45
CA GLY A 106 -12.81 -8.03 -6.31
C GLY A 106 -12.65 -6.87 -7.28
N THR A 107 -11.86 -5.88 -6.90
CA THR A 107 -11.42 -4.81 -7.79
C THR A 107 -9.96 -5.05 -8.17
N ARG A 108 -9.68 -5.10 -9.48
CA ARG A 108 -8.31 -5.26 -9.98
C ARG A 108 -7.46 -4.07 -9.58
N THR A 109 -6.30 -4.39 -9.04
CA THR A 109 -5.28 -3.41 -8.67
C THR A 109 -3.89 -3.86 -9.12
N HIS A 110 -3.05 -2.89 -9.45
CA HIS A 110 -1.65 -3.11 -9.79
C HIS A 110 -0.79 -2.29 -8.85
N LEU A 111 0.12 -2.96 -8.17
CA LEU A 111 1.05 -2.36 -7.23
C LEU A 111 2.44 -2.39 -7.83
N THR A 112 3.14 -1.27 -7.80
CA THR A 112 4.54 -1.16 -8.22
C THR A 112 5.36 -0.53 -7.11
N TRP A 113 6.44 -1.19 -6.73
CA TRP A 113 7.43 -0.75 -5.76
C TRP A 113 8.77 -0.63 -6.47
N GLU A 114 9.26 0.60 -6.64
CA GLU A 114 10.57 0.87 -7.22
C GLU A 114 11.47 1.47 -6.14
N LEU A 115 12.66 0.90 -5.99
CA LEU A 115 13.64 1.31 -4.99
C LEU A 115 14.91 1.80 -5.68
N GLU A 116 15.29 3.04 -5.40
CA GLU A 116 16.54 3.64 -5.88
C GLU A 116 17.47 3.95 -4.71
N PRO A 117 18.76 3.54 -4.77
CA PRO A 117 19.72 3.91 -3.76
C PRO A 117 20.04 5.41 -3.78
N ASP A 118 20.05 6.04 -2.60
CA ASP A 118 20.39 7.44 -2.38
C ASP A 118 21.36 7.59 -1.20
N GLY A 119 22.61 7.18 -1.40
CA GLY A 119 23.61 7.06 -0.35
C GLY A 119 23.20 6.01 0.68
N ASP A 120 23.06 6.41 1.94
CA ASP A 120 22.59 5.53 3.04
C ASP A 120 21.07 5.48 3.15
N HIS A 121 20.35 6.04 2.15
CA HIS A 121 18.90 6.11 2.07
C HIS A 121 18.40 5.37 0.84
N THR A 122 17.09 5.18 0.78
CA THR A 122 16.37 4.66 -0.37
C THR A 122 15.29 5.65 -0.79
N LEU A 123 15.22 5.95 -2.07
CA LEU A 123 14.03 6.55 -2.67
C LEU A 123 13.08 5.42 -3.05
N LEU A 124 11.92 5.42 -2.43
CA LEU A 124 10.83 4.52 -2.72
C LEU A 124 9.80 5.26 -3.57
N HIS A 125 9.57 4.77 -4.79
CA HIS A 125 8.47 5.16 -5.66
C HIS A 125 7.41 4.07 -5.63
N PHE A 126 6.28 4.38 -5.02
CA PHE A 126 5.16 3.46 -4.95
C PHE A 126 4.02 3.94 -5.84
N THR A 127 3.47 3.03 -6.63
CA THR A 127 2.30 3.27 -7.47
C THR A 127 1.26 2.19 -7.23
N ASN A 128 0.00 2.62 -7.07
CA ASN A 128 -1.15 1.73 -7.08
C ASN A 128 -2.13 2.19 -8.17
N LYS A 129 -2.29 1.39 -9.22
CA LYS A 129 -3.30 1.61 -10.25
C LYS A 129 -4.53 0.76 -9.95
N LEU A 130 -5.69 1.41 -9.96
CA LEU A 130 -7.01 0.81 -9.76
C LEU A 130 -7.79 0.87 -11.07
N ASP A 131 -8.44 -0.23 -11.44
CA ASP A 131 -9.32 -0.27 -12.62
C ASP A 131 -10.70 0.37 -12.37
N ALA A 132 -11.00 0.77 -11.13
CA ALA A 132 -12.23 1.43 -10.75
C ALA A 132 -11.99 2.70 -9.93
N PRO A 133 -12.63 3.82 -10.27
CA PRO A 133 -12.36 5.13 -9.64
C PRO A 133 -13.01 5.32 -8.27
N THR A 134 -13.93 4.44 -7.86
CA THR A 134 -14.80 4.65 -6.69
C THR A 134 -14.10 4.57 -5.34
N GLN A 135 -12.83 4.20 -5.29
CA GLN A 135 -12.08 3.98 -4.05
C GLN A 135 -10.77 4.79 -3.95
N ASP A 136 -10.54 5.74 -4.84
CA ASP A 136 -9.25 6.41 -5.00
C ASP A 136 -8.75 7.15 -3.75
N VAL A 137 -9.55 8.04 -3.17
CA VAL A 137 -9.17 8.79 -1.94
C VAL A 137 -9.06 7.88 -0.73
N ARG A 138 -9.90 6.83 -0.65
CA ARG A 138 -9.80 5.81 0.38
C ARG A 138 -8.49 5.01 0.26
N THR A 139 -8.15 4.61 -0.96
CA THR A 139 -6.90 3.91 -1.28
C THR A 139 -5.69 4.79 -0.98
N ALA A 140 -5.72 6.07 -1.33
CA ALA A 140 -4.66 7.01 -1.00
C ALA A 140 -4.46 7.16 0.51
N ALA A 141 -5.55 7.29 1.28
CA ALA A 141 -5.48 7.34 2.74
C ALA A 141 -4.90 6.05 3.35
N GLY A 142 -5.32 4.88 2.85
CA GLY A 142 -4.82 3.58 3.30
C GLY A 142 -3.32 3.42 3.03
N TRP A 143 -2.86 3.76 1.82
CA TRP A 143 -1.44 3.69 1.49
C TRP A 143 -0.59 4.71 2.24
N HIS A 144 -1.10 5.92 2.47
CA HIS A 144 -0.43 6.89 3.34
C HIS A 144 -0.13 6.27 4.71
N LEU A 145 -1.16 5.69 5.33
CA LEU A 145 -1.04 5.03 6.63
C LEU A 145 -0.03 3.87 6.61
N HIS A 146 -0.10 3.00 5.60
CA HIS A 146 0.81 1.86 5.48
C HIS A 146 2.26 2.26 5.21
N LEU A 147 2.50 3.29 4.41
CA LEU A 147 3.85 3.78 4.14
C LEU A 147 4.47 4.50 5.35
N ASP A 148 3.65 5.18 6.16
CA ASP A 148 4.09 5.75 7.43
C ASP A 148 4.39 4.65 8.46
N ALA A 149 3.59 3.58 8.47
CA ALA A 149 3.86 2.39 9.27
C ALA A 149 5.18 1.71 8.85
N LEU A 150 5.42 1.53 7.55
CA LEU A 150 6.69 1.02 7.03
C LEU A 150 7.89 1.85 7.50
N ALA A 151 7.80 3.18 7.38
CA ALA A 151 8.85 4.07 7.84
C ALA A 151 9.11 3.96 9.35
N THR A 152 8.05 3.80 10.15
CA THR A 152 8.12 3.61 11.60
C THR A 152 8.81 2.29 11.96
N ILE A 153 8.43 1.18 11.33
CA ILE A 153 9.03 -0.14 11.56
C ILE A 153 10.52 -0.13 11.16
N LEU A 154 10.86 0.44 10.02
CA LEU A 154 12.25 0.59 9.58
C LEU A 154 13.09 1.39 10.60
N ALA A 155 12.50 2.38 11.25
CA ALA A 155 13.16 3.15 12.32
C ALA A 155 13.24 2.40 13.68
N GLY A 156 12.77 1.15 13.75
CA GLY A 156 12.74 0.33 14.97
C GLY A 156 11.59 0.65 15.92
N GLY A 157 10.56 1.34 15.44
CA GLY A 157 9.32 1.59 16.16
C GLY A 157 8.32 0.43 16.06
N GLU A 158 7.19 0.57 16.71
CA GLU A 158 6.06 -0.36 16.68
C GLU A 158 4.81 0.36 16.16
N VAL A 159 3.95 -0.36 15.44
CA VAL A 159 2.69 0.15 14.90
C VAL A 159 1.57 -0.83 15.18
N ASP A 160 0.43 -0.34 15.65
CA ASP A 160 -0.79 -1.14 15.74
C ASP A 160 -1.62 -0.98 14.46
N ILE A 161 -1.39 -1.86 13.50
CA ILE A 161 -2.12 -1.88 12.22
C ILE A 161 -3.50 -2.54 12.32
N ALA A 162 -3.83 -3.15 13.46
CA ALA A 162 -5.15 -3.77 13.68
C ALA A 162 -6.22 -2.73 14.05
N HIS A 163 -5.83 -1.56 14.54
CA HIS A 163 -6.73 -0.48 14.95
C HIS A 163 -6.33 0.86 14.30
N PRO A 164 -6.35 0.97 12.97
CA PRO A 164 -5.92 2.18 12.25
C PRO A 164 -6.96 3.31 12.27
N ASP A 165 -8.16 3.10 12.82
CA ASP A 165 -9.34 3.95 12.63
C ASP A 165 -9.12 5.41 13.04
N ASP A 166 -8.38 5.65 14.12
CA ASP A 166 -8.10 7.01 14.62
C ASP A 166 -7.26 7.86 13.65
N LEU A 167 -6.45 7.21 12.82
CA LEU A 167 -5.57 7.89 11.85
C LEU A 167 -6.17 7.85 10.43
N PHE A 168 -6.95 6.83 10.10
CA PHE A 168 -7.48 6.62 8.77
C PHE A 168 -8.53 7.68 8.38
N ALA A 169 -9.50 7.95 9.26
CA ALA A 169 -10.58 8.88 8.97
C ALA A 169 -10.09 10.32 8.69
N PRO A 170 -9.16 10.91 9.49
CA PRO A 170 -8.57 12.21 9.18
C PRO A 170 -7.82 12.25 7.85
N LEU A 171 -7.06 11.19 7.52
CA LEU A 171 -6.37 11.09 6.23
C LEU A 171 -7.35 11.02 5.06
N GLN A 172 -8.38 10.18 5.16
CA GLN A 172 -9.41 10.09 4.12
C GLN A 172 -10.11 11.43 3.90
N GLN A 173 -10.42 12.17 4.97
CA GLN A 173 -11.00 13.50 4.87
C GLN A 173 -10.06 14.46 4.14
N ALA A 174 -8.77 14.50 4.51
CA ALA A 174 -7.77 15.37 3.88
C ALA A 174 -7.61 15.08 2.37
N TYR A 175 -7.58 13.79 1.96
CA TYR A 175 -7.56 13.42 0.56
C TYR A 175 -8.87 13.80 -0.17
N THR A 176 -10.02 13.66 0.48
CA THR A 176 -11.31 14.07 -0.08
C THR A 176 -11.38 15.59 -0.29
N GLU A 177 -10.87 16.38 0.66
CA GLU A 177 -10.80 17.83 0.55
C GLU A 177 -9.86 18.27 -0.60
N LYS A 178 -8.74 17.55 -0.79
CA LYS A 178 -7.73 17.87 -1.80
C LYS A 178 -8.13 17.47 -3.22
N TYR A 179 -8.77 16.30 -3.39
CA TYR A 179 -9.03 15.68 -4.70
C TYR A 179 -10.52 15.58 -5.05
N GLY A 180 -11.41 15.96 -4.14
CA GLY A 180 -12.86 15.77 -4.27
C GLY A 180 -13.30 14.34 -3.98
N ALA A 181 -14.61 14.14 -3.82
CA ALA A 181 -15.17 12.80 -3.69
C ALA A 181 -14.91 11.96 -4.97
N PRO A 182 -14.76 10.63 -4.84
CA PRO A 182 -14.68 9.77 -6.00
C PRO A 182 -15.94 9.89 -6.86
N PRO A 183 -15.85 9.70 -8.20
CA PRO A 183 -17.03 9.72 -9.07
C PRO A 183 -18.00 8.62 -8.67
N GLU A 184 -19.29 8.90 -8.80
CA GLU A 184 -20.34 7.91 -8.58
C GLU A 184 -20.19 6.75 -9.58
N PRO A 185 -20.44 5.49 -9.14
CA PRO A 185 -20.46 4.37 -10.07
C PRO A 185 -21.60 4.56 -11.08
N GLY A 186 -21.27 4.55 -12.36
CA GLY A 186 -22.22 4.64 -13.45
C GLY A 186 -23.03 3.36 -13.64
#